data_39faf1e9eda3ee6002fe3acc6b1c0741
#
_entry.id   39faf1e9eda3ee6002fe3acc6b1c0741
#
_cell.length_a   1.000
_cell.length_b   1.000
_cell.length_c   1.000
_cell.angle_alpha   90.00
_cell.angle_beta   90.00
_cell.angle_gamma   90.00
#
_symmetry.space_group_name_H-M   'P 1'
#
loop_
_entity.id
_entity.type
_entity.pdbx_description
1 polymer ?
#
loop_
_entity_poly.entity_id
_entity_poly.type
_entity_poly.pdbx_seq_one_letter_code
_entity_poly.pdbx_strand_id
1 'polypeptide(L)'
;MYQKMKTLLAILSFFLSSTIGLGSTVEIYSVYQIGEPRGYCIDIRGHKSEAKVNRGLQAHTCYSYQGGIAVDQGFDLVKLLRNEFFFPAFNVCMEAASFAASSEIGLSDCLNKNLQRFEWDQKDRIRLIGRTDLCLTIAQGQSRNGGGGSPVHKIKNLSLEICSDNLEHYQIWGIRKAE
;
A
#
# COMPACT_ATOMS: atom_id res chain seq x y z
N MET A 1 -10.56 -65.05 -40.97
CA MET A 1 -9.98 -64.90 -39.64
C MET A 1 -9.64 -63.38 -39.48
N TYR A 2 -10.62 -62.59 -38.90
CA TYR A 2 -10.48 -61.14 -38.77
C TYR A 2 -10.15 -60.82 -37.33
N GLN A 3 -8.90 -60.29 -37.09
CA GLN A 3 -8.45 -59.87 -35.78
C GLN A 3 -8.87 -58.39 -35.59
N LYS A 4 -9.74 -58.12 -34.59
CA LYS A 4 -10.14 -56.80 -34.18
C LYS A 4 -9.08 -56.17 -33.30
N MET A 5 -8.42 -55.16 -33.80
CA MET A 5 -7.50 -54.29 -33.05
C MET A 5 -8.29 -53.29 -32.21
N LYS A 6 -8.25 -53.40 -30.88
CA LYS A 6 -8.86 -52.45 -29.95
C LYS A 6 -7.87 -51.32 -29.71
N THR A 7 -8.19 -50.14 -30.24
CA THR A 7 -7.45 -48.92 -29.97
C THR A 7 -7.86 -48.39 -28.59
N LEU A 8 -6.93 -48.40 -27.65
CA LEU A 8 -7.11 -47.84 -26.30
C LEU A 8 -6.82 -46.34 -26.39
N LEU A 9 -7.84 -45.49 -26.30
CA LEU A 9 -7.69 -44.04 -26.17
C LEU A 9 -7.31 -43.71 -24.73
N ALA A 10 -6.07 -43.32 -24.49
CA ALA A 10 -5.65 -42.80 -23.21
C ALA A 10 -6.02 -41.30 -23.12
N ILE A 11 -7.01 -40.98 -22.30
CA ILE A 11 -7.39 -39.59 -22.00
C ILE A 11 -6.39 -39.07 -20.97
N LEU A 12 -5.46 -38.24 -21.42
CA LEU A 12 -4.51 -37.54 -20.57
C LEU A 12 -5.20 -36.33 -19.95
N SER A 13 -5.71 -36.47 -18.73
CA SER A 13 -6.30 -35.37 -17.98
C SER A 13 -5.21 -34.43 -17.49
N PHE A 14 -5.07 -33.29 -18.14
CA PHE A 14 -4.23 -32.19 -17.68
C PHE A 14 -4.91 -31.51 -16.49
N PHE A 15 -4.48 -31.83 -15.28
CA PHE A 15 -4.82 -31.05 -14.09
C PHE A 15 -4.06 -29.73 -14.15
N LEU A 16 -4.72 -28.66 -14.56
CA LEU A 16 -4.23 -27.30 -14.35
C LEU A 16 -4.28 -27.03 -12.84
N SER A 17 -3.15 -27.22 -12.17
CA SER A 17 -2.98 -26.74 -10.79
C SER A 17 -2.95 -25.22 -10.82
N SER A 18 -4.09 -24.59 -10.53
CA SER A 18 -4.16 -23.16 -10.27
C SER A 18 -3.39 -22.90 -8.96
N THR A 19 -2.13 -22.53 -9.05
CA THR A 19 -1.41 -21.94 -7.92
C THR A 19 -2.08 -20.61 -7.63
N ILE A 20 -2.92 -20.57 -6.60
CA ILE A 20 -3.36 -19.31 -6.00
C ILE A 20 -2.06 -18.67 -5.48
N GLY A 21 -1.49 -17.74 -6.25
CA GLY A 21 -0.36 -16.96 -5.82
C GLY A 21 -0.77 -16.22 -4.55
N LEU A 22 -0.20 -16.62 -3.41
CA LEU A 22 -0.24 -15.82 -2.19
C LEU A 22 0.29 -14.44 -2.57
N GLY A 23 -0.56 -13.42 -2.53
CA GLY A 23 -0.20 -12.04 -2.85
C GLY A 23 1.02 -11.66 -2.01
N SER A 24 2.10 -11.21 -2.65
CA SER A 24 3.28 -10.76 -1.91
C SER A 24 2.92 -9.45 -1.19
N THR A 25 3.21 -9.40 0.11
CA THR A 25 3.07 -8.18 0.90
C THR A 25 4.20 -7.22 0.55
N VAL A 26 3.85 -5.95 0.36
CA VAL A 26 4.78 -4.85 0.09
C VAL A 26 4.49 -3.70 1.03
N GLU A 27 5.49 -2.84 1.27
CA GLU A 27 5.27 -1.55 1.90
C GLU A 27 5.39 -0.42 0.86
N ILE A 28 4.64 0.66 1.09
CA ILE A 28 4.73 1.90 0.32
C ILE A 28 5.52 2.89 1.16
N TYR A 29 6.66 3.33 0.65
CA TYR A 29 7.59 4.18 1.39
C TYR A 29 7.88 5.50 0.68
N SER A 30 8.19 6.54 1.44
CA SER A 30 8.69 7.80 0.91
C SER A 30 10.10 7.61 0.35
N VAL A 31 10.31 7.95 -0.91
CA VAL A 31 11.62 7.84 -1.57
C VAL A 31 12.64 8.77 -0.91
N TYR A 32 12.20 9.93 -0.45
CA TYR A 32 13.03 10.87 0.28
C TYR A 32 12.93 10.64 1.80
N GLN A 33 14.06 10.69 2.49
CA GLN A 33 14.11 10.36 3.92
C GLN A 33 13.44 11.41 4.83
N ILE A 34 13.35 12.67 4.41
CA ILE A 34 12.71 13.80 5.12
C ILE A 34 12.95 13.84 6.65
N GLY A 35 14.23 13.65 7.05
CA GLY A 35 14.64 13.68 8.47
C GLY A 35 14.42 12.38 9.26
N GLU A 36 14.08 11.27 8.60
CA GLU A 36 14.04 9.92 9.18
C GLU A 36 14.85 8.95 8.28
N PRO A 37 16.10 8.60 8.65
CA PRO A 37 16.97 7.78 7.81
C PRO A 37 16.41 6.38 7.47
N ARG A 38 15.52 5.84 8.30
CA ARG A 38 14.83 4.56 8.06
C ARG A 38 13.68 4.69 7.07
N GLY A 39 13.33 5.91 6.65
CA GLY A 39 12.22 6.26 5.78
C GLY A 39 10.86 6.30 6.48
N TYR A 40 9.88 6.88 5.78
CA TYR A 40 8.48 6.88 6.18
C TYR A 40 7.70 5.92 5.33
N CYS A 41 6.88 5.07 5.95
CA CYS A 41 5.92 4.19 5.28
C CYS A 41 4.49 4.63 5.57
N ILE A 42 3.57 4.34 4.64
CA ILE A 42 2.12 4.47 4.90
C ILE A 42 1.75 3.44 5.95
N ASP A 43 1.08 3.88 7.02
CA ASP A 43 0.91 3.14 8.26
C ASP A 43 -0.48 3.38 8.84
N ILE A 44 -1.14 2.31 9.31
CA ILE A 44 -2.39 2.43 10.07
C ILE A 44 -2.06 2.90 11.49
N ARG A 45 -2.71 3.97 11.96
CA ARG A 45 -2.44 4.53 13.29
C ARG A 45 -2.66 3.51 14.40
N GLY A 46 -1.60 3.20 15.14
CA GLY A 46 -1.61 2.24 16.23
C GLY A 46 -0.30 1.48 16.33
N HIS A 47 -0.35 0.18 16.54
CA HIS A 47 0.84 -0.65 16.65
C HIS A 47 0.59 -2.03 16.05
N LYS A 48 1.18 -2.31 14.89
CA LYS A 48 1.16 -3.62 14.23
C LYS A 48 -0.27 -4.18 14.15
N SER A 49 -0.51 -5.41 14.61
CA SER A 49 -1.83 -6.08 14.61
C SER A 49 -2.90 -5.38 15.49
N GLU A 50 -2.50 -4.50 16.40
CA GLU A 50 -3.42 -3.74 17.25
C GLU A 50 -3.74 -2.35 16.70
N ALA A 51 -3.28 -2.04 15.48
CA ALA A 51 -3.57 -0.77 14.82
C ALA A 51 -5.08 -0.54 14.70
N LYS A 52 -5.49 0.73 14.74
CA LYS A 52 -6.89 1.13 14.84
C LYS A 52 -7.37 1.71 13.51
N VAL A 53 -8.07 0.92 12.72
CA VAL A 53 -8.60 1.29 11.40
C VAL A 53 -9.37 2.62 11.44
N ASN A 54 -10.20 2.83 12.46
CA ASN A 54 -11.00 4.04 12.62
C ASN A 54 -10.19 5.31 12.95
N ARG A 55 -8.87 5.20 13.14
CA ARG A 55 -7.98 6.35 13.37
C ARG A 55 -7.30 6.83 12.09
N GLY A 56 -7.51 6.14 10.96
CA GLY A 56 -6.95 6.48 9.66
C GLY A 56 -5.46 6.21 9.54
N LEU A 57 -4.85 6.82 8.51
CA LEU A 57 -3.46 6.60 8.13
C LEU A 57 -2.53 7.72 8.63
N GLN A 58 -1.26 7.40 8.65
CA GLN A 58 -0.14 8.30 8.94
C GLN A 58 1.10 7.87 8.15
N ALA A 59 2.09 8.73 8.05
CA ALA A 59 3.44 8.35 7.69
C ALA A 59 4.21 8.03 8.97
N HIS A 60 4.73 6.82 9.09
CA HIS A 60 5.45 6.32 10.25
C HIS A 60 6.80 5.76 9.82
N THR A 61 7.82 5.79 10.69
CA THR A 61 9.09 5.09 10.43
C THR A 61 8.81 3.69 9.91
N CYS A 62 9.40 3.31 8.78
CA CYS A 62 9.22 1.98 8.21
C CYS A 62 9.74 0.90 9.16
N TYR A 63 8.98 -0.17 9.36
CA TYR A 63 9.42 -1.29 10.20
C TYR A 63 10.37 -2.26 9.48
N SER A 64 10.44 -2.22 8.15
CA SER A 64 11.29 -3.11 7.34
C SER A 64 12.77 -3.07 7.71
N TYR A 65 13.28 -1.98 8.33
CA TYR A 65 14.64 -1.93 8.88
C TYR A 65 14.88 -2.99 9.99
N GLN A 66 13.82 -3.58 10.54
CA GLN A 66 13.89 -4.65 11.55
C GLN A 66 13.80 -6.06 10.91
N GLY A 67 13.88 -6.17 9.59
CA GLY A 67 13.87 -7.45 8.86
C GLY A 67 12.50 -7.92 8.37
N GLY A 68 11.46 -7.07 8.41
CA GLY A 68 10.15 -7.44 7.88
C GLY A 68 9.15 -6.30 7.82
N ILE A 69 8.17 -6.43 6.93
CA ILE A 69 7.06 -5.48 6.81
C ILE A 69 6.06 -5.77 7.94
N ALA A 70 5.76 -4.75 8.75
CA ALA A 70 4.72 -4.86 9.75
C ALA A 70 3.33 -4.89 9.09
N VAL A 71 2.40 -5.59 9.73
CA VAL A 71 1.05 -5.82 9.15
C VAL A 71 0.24 -4.53 8.94
N ASP A 72 0.51 -3.50 9.75
CA ASP A 72 -0.08 -2.16 9.66
C ASP A 72 0.57 -1.26 8.58
N GLN A 73 1.66 -1.73 7.95
CA GLN A 73 2.33 -1.08 6.81
C GLN A 73 2.28 -1.95 5.53
N GLY A 74 1.67 -3.15 5.61
CA GLY A 74 1.68 -4.13 4.55
C GLY A 74 0.49 -4.02 3.60
N PHE A 75 0.77 -3.85 2.30
CA PHE A 75 -0.19 -3.83 1.21
C PHE A 75 -0.13 -5.13 0.39
N ASP A 76 -1.26 -5.54 -0.18
CA ASP A 76 -1.30 -6.61 -1.18
C ASP A 76 -0.81 -6.08 -2.53
N LEU A 77 0.30 -6.61 -3.04
CA LEU A 77 0.90 -6.16 -4.31
C LEU A 77 -0.03 -6.37 -5.51
N VAL A 78 -0.76 -7.48 -5.56
CA VAL A 78 -1.64 -7.79 -6.71
C VAL A 78 -2.79 -6.81 -6.79
N LYS A 79 -3.39 -6.45 -5.68
CA LYS A 79 -4.43 -5.43 -5.59
C LYS A 79 -3.88 -4.03 -5.88
N LEU A 80 -2.71 -3.71 -5.33
CA LEU A 80 -2.03 -2.43 -5.55
C LEU A 80 -1.78 -2.16 -7.05
N LEU A 81 -1.35 -3.18 -7.81
CA LEU A 81 -1.19 -3.10 -9.27
C LEU A 81 -2.51 -2.88 -10.04
N ARG A 82 -3.65 -2.99 -9.36
CA ARG A 82 -4.99 -2.70 -9.88
C ARG A 82 -5.58 -1.41 -9.31
N ASN A 83 -4.73 -0.55 -8.74
CA ASN A 83 -5.13 0.71 -8.10
C ASN A 83 -6.02 0.55 -6.85
N GLU A 84 -5.96 -0.62 -6.20
CA GLU A 84 -6.65 -0.94 -4.95
C GLU A 84 -5.63 -1.00 -3.80
N PHE A 85 -5.57 0.03 -2.99
CA PHE A 85 -4.62 0.15 -1.88
C PHE A 85 -5.16 -0.59 -0.65
N PHE A 86 -5.01 -1.90 -0.66
CA PHE A 86 -5.61 -2.84 0.29
C PHE A 86 -4.62 -3.31 1.36
N PHE A 87 -5.04 -3.24 2.61
CA PHE A 87 -4.33 -3.79 3.77
C PHE A 87 -4.88 -5.19 4.13
N PRO A 88 -4.22 -6.30 3.74
CA PRO A 88 -4.77 -7.63 3.88
C PRO A 88 -4.99 -8.06 5.34
N ALA A 89 -4.12 -7.63 6.26
CA ALA A 89 -4.23 -7.98 7.67
C ALA A 89 -5.47 -7.37 8.38
N PHE A 90 -6.03 -6.29 7.81
CA PHE A 90 -7.17 -5.58 8.38
C PHE A 90 -8.42 -5.67 7.50
N ASN A 91 -8.28 -6.25 6.30
CA ASN A 91 -9.34 -6.36 5.30
C ASN A 91 -10.01 -5.01 4.96
N VAL A 92 -9.21 -3.96 4.79
CA VAL A 92 -9.66 -2.59 4.48
C VAL A 92 -8.86 -1.96 3.36
N CYS A 93 -9.46 -0.97 2.71
CA CYS A 93 -8.83 -0.16 1.67
C CYS A 93 -8.58 1.28 2.12
N MET A 94 -7.50 1.87 1.61
CA MET A 94 -7.21 3.29 1.74
C MET A 94 -8.33 4.11 1.08
N GLU A 95 -8.80 5.15 1.77
CA GLU A 95 -9.87 6.04 1.31
C GLU A 95 -9.56 7.50 1.63
N ALA A 96 -9.70 8.39 0.64
CA ALA A 96 -9.67 9.82 0.89
C ALA A 96 -11.01 10.28 1.52
N ALA A 97 -10.96 11.21 2.46
CA ALA A 97 -12.18 11.75 3.07
C ALA A 97 -13.00 12.58 2.08
N SER A 98 -12.36 13.20 1.08
CA SER A 98 -13.02 14.02 0.06
C SER A 98 -12.15 14.22 -1.18
N PHE A 99 -12.72 14.85 -2.22
CA PHE A 99 -12.02 15.32 -3.42
C PHE A 99 -11.42 16.73 -3.26
N ALA A 100 -11.08 17.17 -2.07
CA ALA A 100 -10.49 18.48 -1.81
C ALA A 100 -9.00 18.36 -1.41
N ALA A 101 -8.25 19.42 -1.62
CA ALA A 101 -6.92 19.55 -1.01
C ALA A 101 -7.06 19.56 0.52
N SER A 102 -6.02 19.12 1.21
CA SER A 102 -5.98 18.90 2.67
C SER A 102 -6.97 17.82 3.17
N SER A 103 -7.47 16.97 2.24
CA SER A 103 -8.31 15.83 2.60
C SER A 103 -7.47 14.81 3.38
N GLU A 104 -7.97 14.38 4.54
CA GLU A 104 -7.37 13.30 5.32
C GLU A 104 -7.48 11.96 4.58
N ILE A 105 -6.58 11.04 4.93
CA ILE A 105 -6.58 9.68 4.41
C ILE A 105 -6.99 8.73 5.51
N GLY A 106 -8.08 8.03 5.27
CA GLY A 106 -8.65 7.03 6.14
C GLY A 106 -8.63 5.63 5.56
N LEU A 107 -9.44 4.79 6.15
CA LEU A 107 -9.62 3.39 5.80
C LEU A 107 -11.12 3.04 5.89
N SER A 108 -11.59 2.23 4.96
CA SER A 108 -12.95 1.67 5.00
C SER A 108 -13.01 0.31 4.30
N ASP A 109 -14.18 -0.32 4.34
CA ASP A 109 -14.45 -1.53 3.55
C ASP A 109 -14.15 -1.27 2.07
N CYS A 110 -13.54 -2.24 1.40
CA CYS A 110 -13.18 -2.15 -0.01
C CYS A 110 -14.42 -2.25 -0.89
N LEU A 111 -14.99 -1.11 -1.28
CA LEU A 111 -16.21 -1.00 -2.08
C LEU A 111 -15.94 -0.43 -3.48
N ASN A 112 -14.66 -0.28 -3.86
CA ASN A 112 -14.24 0.30 -5.16
C ASN A 112 -14.86 1.68 -5.45
N LYS A 113 -15.07 2.48 -4.41
CA LYS A 113 -15.58 3.85 -4.52
C LYS A 113 -14.53 4.77 -5.17
N ASN A 114 -14.98 5.88 -5.76
CA ASN A 114 -14.07 6.86 -6.37
C ASN A 114 -13.01 7.40 -5.41
N LEU A 115 -13.35 7.54 -4.11
CA LEU A 115 -12.42 8.00 -3.06
C LEU A 115 -11.42 6.92 -2.60
N GLN A 116 -11.56 5.66 -3.06
CA GLN A 116 -10.67 4.53 -2.79
C GLN A 116 -9.73 4.22 -3.96
N ARG A 117 -9.85 4.93 -5.08
CA ARG A 117 -9.09 4.65 -6.28
C ARG A 117 -7.92 5.62 -6.42
N PHE A 118 -6.74 5.09 -6.27
CA PHE A 118 -5.48 5.83 -6.41
C PHE A 118 -4.64 5.22 -7.51
N GLU A 119 -3.82 6.03 -8.15
CA GLU A 119 -2.90 5.57 -9.19
C GLU A 119 -1.51 6.17 -9.00
N TRP A 120 -0.49 5.47 -9.47
CA TRP A 120 0.85 6.03 -9.64
C TRP A 120 0.93 6.83 -10.93
N ASP A 121 1.50 8.03 -10.88
CA ASP A 121 1.86 8.77 -12.10
C ASP A 121 3.31 8.45 -12.54
N GLN A 122 3.72 9.04 -13.66
CA GLN A 122 5.06 8.85 -14.23
C GLN A 122 6.20 9.48 -13.39
N LYS A 123 5.86 10.26 -12.35
CA LYS A 123 6.80 10.85 -11.39
C LYS A 123 6.76 10.14 -10.03
N ASP A 124 6.23 8.92 -9.97
CA ASP A 124 6.07 8.13 -8.76
C ASP A 124 5.22 8.81 -7.66
N ARG A 125 4.28 9.69 -8.04
CA ARG A 125 3.29 10.26 -7.14
C ARG A 125 2.07 9.36 -7.08
N ILE A 126 1.48 9.21 -5.91
CA ILE A 126 0.18 8.55 -5.73
C ILE A 126 -0.91 9.61 -5.81
N ARG A 127 -1.78 9.52 -6.84
CA ARG A 127 -2.85 10.48 -7.12
C ARG A 127 -4.22 9.87 -6.91
N LEU A 128 -5.18 10.70 -6.52
CA LEU A 128 -6.59 10.28 -6.46
C LEU A 128 -7.20 10.27 -7.86
N ILE A 129 -7.69 9.12 -8.32
CA ILE A 129 -8.37 9.00 -9.62
C ILE A 129 -9.64 9.88 -9.60
N GLY A 130 -9.83 10.71 -10.63
CA GLY A 130 -10.89 11.72 -10.70
C GLY A 130 -10.50 13.11 -10.17
N ARG A 131 -9.36 13.20 -9.47
CA ARG A 131 -8.71 14.46 -9.08
C ARG A 131 -7.19 14.26 -9.17
N THR A 132 -6.70 14.07 -10.38
CA THR A 132 -5.28 13.78 -10.68
C THR A 132 -4.33 14.95 -10.39
N ASP A 133 -4.87 16.09 -10.01
CA ASP A 133 -4.17 17.24 -9.43
C ASP A 133 -3.92 17.09 -7.92
N LEU A 134 -4.46 16.05 -7.26
CA LEU A 134 -4.27 15.77 -5.84
C LEU A 134 -3.35 14.56 -5.63
N CYS A 135 -2.26 14.78 -4.91
CA CYS A 135 -1.23 13.81 -4.57
C CYS A 135 -1.23 13.46 -3.08
N LEU A 136 -1.03 12.17 -2.76
CA LEU A 136 -0.76 11.73 -1.40
C LEU A 136 0.53 12.38 -0.91
N THR A 137 0.44 13.12 0.19
CA THR A 137 1.50 14.01 0.68
C THR A 137 1.78 13.76 2.14
N ILE A 138 3.07 13.64 2.47
CA ILE A 138 3.55 13.67 3.87
C ILE A 138 3.59 15.13 4.32
N ALA A 139 3.06 15.42 5.50
CA ALA A 139 3.07 16.77 6.05
C ALA A 139 4.50 17.33 6.19
N GLN A 140 4.71 18.57 5.78
CA GLN A 140 5.94 19.31 6.00
C GLN A 140 6.20 19.57 7.49
N GLY A 141 7.33 20.18 7.81
CA GLY A 141 7.69 20.53 9.19
C GLY A 141 8.20 19.36 10.02
N GLN A 142 8.16 19.53 11.34
CA GLN A 142 8.72 18.55 12.28
C GLN A 142 7.87 17.30 12.40
N SER A 143 8.53 16.15 12.59
CA SER A 143 7.87 14.90 12.95
C SER A 143 7.55 14.85 14.43
N ARG A 144 6.51 14.11 14.80
CA ARG A 144 6.22 13.73 16.19
C ARG A 144 6.97 12.44 16.53
N ASN A 145 7.26 12.23 17.81
CA ASN A 145 7.75 10.94 18.29
C ASN A 145 6.61 9.92 18.34
N GLY A 146 6.90 8.69 17.92
CA GLY A 146 6.04 7.53 18.12
C GLY A 146 6.16 6.95 19.54
N GLY A 147 5.41 5.88 19.80
CA GLY A 147 5.39 5.20 21.11
C GLY A 147 6.52 4.19 21.35
N GLY A 148 7.41 3.95 20.39
CA GLY A 148 8.42 2.90 20.48
C GLY A 148 9.60 3.11 19.54
N GLY A 149 10.47 2.09 19.51
CA GLY A 149 11.69 2.06 18.69
C GLY A 149 12.92 2.61 19.39
N SER A 150 14.10 2.13 18.95
CA SER A 150 15.40 2.64 19.39
C SER A 150 16.28 2.76 18.13
N PRO A 151 16.53 3.97 17.61
CA PRO A 151 15.94 5.26 18.03
C PRO A 151 14.42 5.31 17.95
N VAL A 152 13.78 6.23 18.68
CA VAL A 152 12.33 6.39 18.69
C VAL A 152 11.79 6.61 17.28
N HIS A 153 10.68 5.94 16.96
CA HIS A 153 10.02 6.09 15.65
C HIS A 153 9.45 7.50 15.46
N LYS A 154 9.39 7.94 14.23
CA LYS A 154 8.87 9.25 13.85
C LYS A 154 7.55 9.13 13.12
N ILE A 155 6.69 10.10 13.29
CA ILE A 155 5.34 10.15 12.74
C ILE A 155 5.10 11.51 12.09
N LYS A 156 4.47 11.49 10.90
CA LYS A 156 3.93 12.66 10.20
C LYS A 156 2.51 12.38 9.74
N ASN A 157 1.73 13.44 9.53
CA ASN A 157 0.39 13.29 8.96
C ASN A 157 0.48 13.01 7.45
N LEU A 158 -0.58 12.38 6.94
CA LEU A 158 -0.82 12.18 5.51
C LEU A 158 -2.09 12.93 5.12
N SER A 159 -2.07 13.59 3.96
CA SER A 159 -3.22 14.24 3.34
C SER A 159 -3.10 14.21 1.83
N LEU A 160 -4.18 14.56 1.13
CA LEU A 160 -4.12 14.92 -0.28
C LEU A 160 -3.79 16.41 -0.39
N GLU A 161 -2.75 16.74 -1.15
CA GLU A 161 -2.40 18.13 -1.46
C GLU A 161 -2.25 18.30 -2.97
N ILE A 162 -2.28 19.53 -3.45
CA ILE A 162 -2.02 19.80 -4.86
C ILE A 162 -0.65 19.23 -5.23
N CYS A 163 -0.60 18.45 -6.30
CA CYS A 163 0.64 17.90 -6.84
C CYS A 163 1.56 19.05 -7.24
N SER A 164 2.77 19.09 -6.71
CA SER A 164 3.69 20.22 -6.93
C SER A 164 5.16 19.74 -6.92
N ASP A 165 5.95 20.27 -7.82
CA ASP A 165 7.40 20.01 -7.82
C ASP A 165 8.09 20.63 -6.59
N ASN A 166 7.50 21.67 -5.98
CA ASN A 166 7.96 22.22 -4.71
C ASN A 166 7.70 21.29 -3.51
N LEU A 167 6.80 20.30 -3.69
CA LEU A 167 6.48 19.28 -2.69
C LEU A 167 7.04 17.89 -3.07
N GLU A 168 7.91 17.80 -4.06
CA GLU A 168 8.46 16.54 -4.56
C GLU A 168 8.94 15.62 -3.43
N HIS A 169 9.74 16.14 -2.50
CA HIS A 169 10.27 15.36 -1.39
C HIS A 169 9.19 14.75 -0.48
N TYR A 170 7.97 15.26 -0.52
CA TYR A 170 6.86 14.82 0.31
C TYR A 170 5.80 14.03 -0.46
N GLN A 171 5.92 13.91 -1.79
CA GLN A 171 4.92 13.35 -2.69
C GLN A 171 5.41 12.14 -3.50
N ILE A 172 6.72 11.80 -3.46
CA ILE A 172 7.29 10.69 -4.22
C ILE A 172 7.33 9.43 -3.36
N TRP A 173 6.76 8.36 -3.89
CA TRP A 173 6.58 7.10 -3.20
C TRP A 173 7.19 5.95 -3.97
N GLY A 174 7.73 4.98 -3.26
CA GLY A 174 8.23 3.73 -3.81
C GLY A 174 7.52 2.52 -3.19
N ILE A 175 7.71 1.38 -3.82
CA ILE A 175 7.23 0.08 -3.34
C ILE A 175 8.45 -0.80 -3.07
N ARG A 176 8.49 -1.49 -1.93
CA ARG A 176 9.48 -2.54 -1.69
C ARG A 176 8.86 -3.75 -1.00
N LYS A 177 9.47 -4.91 -1.24
CA LYS A 177 9.20 -6.16 -0.53
C LYS A 177 10.06 -6.22 0.73
N ALA A 178 9.67 -7.06 1.70
CA ALA A 178 10.61 -7.49 2.72
C ALA A 178 11.71 -8.34 2.05
N GLU A 179 12.94 -8.11 2.44
CA GLU A 179 14.09 -8.96 2.08
C GLU A 179 14.05 -10.27 2.85
#